data_2caa1723b76945121116cba9857d1fc5
#
_entry.id   2caa1723b76945121116cba9857d1fc5
#
_cell.length_a   1.000
_cell.length_b   1.000
_cell.length_c   1.000
_cell.angle_alpha   90.00
_cell.angle_beta   90.00
_cell.angle_gamma   90.00
#
_symmetry.space_group_name_H-M   'P 1'
#
loop_
_entity.id
_entity.type
_entity.pdbx_description
1 polymer ?
#
loop_
_entity_poly.entity_id
_entity_poly.type
_entity_poly.pdbx_seq_one_letter_code
_entity_poly.pdbx_strand_id
1 'polypeptide(L)'
;TNAVVTEYTLRLAKITGHDIAISKQNPNFHVFFMGEDDREQLISRVQEIIPNINQASIAIFEKLPRSIHCLVFAFSDRERRFEYTEAIALIRSEHPDLMQKSCIHEELAQGLGLANDSPYARPSIFNDDDEFATLTRQDELFLKMLYHPELQPGMTIETADPIVRKLAEAFVQAP
;
A
#
# COMPACT_ATOMS: atom_id res chain seq x y z
N THR A 1 8.88 4.16 15.09
CA THR A 1 8.48 3.38 13.93
C THR A 1 7.19 2.59 14.16
N ASN A 2 7.13 1.66 15.13
CA ASN A 2 5.89 0.89 15.42
C ASN A 2 4.70 1.79 15.78
N ALA A 3 4.92 2.89 16.52
CA ALA A 3 3.88 3.85 16.87
C ALA A 3 3.29 4.52 15.60
N VAL A 4 4.14 4.88 14.65
CA VAL A 4 3.71 5.49 13.37
C VAL A 4 2.86 4.51 12.57
N VAL A 5 3.28 3.25 12.46
CA VAL A 5 2.50 2.20 11.76
C VAL A 5 1.13 2.04 12.43
N THR A 6 1.09 1.95 13.77
CA THR A 6 -0.17 1.78 14.51
C THR A 6 -1.11 2.97 14.31
N GLU A 7 -0.62 4.19 14.45
CA GLU A 7 -1.41 5.41 14.26
C GLU A 7 -1.96 5.47 12.82
N TYR A 8 -1.09 5.19 11.85
CA TYR A 8 -1.48 5.25 10.45
C TYR A 8 -2.48 4.14 10.07
N THR A 9 -2.34 2.94 10.61
CA THR A 9 -3.30 1.84 10.44
C THR A 9 -4.70 2.26 10.90
N LEU A 10 -4.83 2.90 12.07
CA LEU A 10 -6.11 3.42 12.57
C LEU A 10 -6.69 4.51 11.66
N ARG A 11 -5.83 5.39 11.11
CA ARG A 11 -6.25 6.40 10.13
C ARG A 11 -6.78 5.76 8.86
N LEU A 12 -6.09 4.77 8.31
CA LEU A 12 -6.51 4.03 7.11
C LEU A 12 -7.84 3.31 7.33
N ALA A 13 -8.02 2.64 8.46
CA ALA A 13 -9.29 2.01 8.82
C ALA A 13 -10.45 3.01 8.84
N LYS A 14 -10.22 4.21 9.40
CA LYS A 14 -11.23 5.28 9.43
C LYS A 14 -11.54 5.85 8.04
N ILE A 15 -10.54 6.01 7.17
CA ILE A 15 -10.71 6.55 5.81
C ILE A 15 -11.49 5.58 4.93
N THR A 16 -11.09 4.32 4.95
CA THR A 16 -11.64 3.28 4.07
C THR A 16 -12.95 2.67 4.58
N GLY A 17 -13.19 2.74 5.88
CA GLY A 17 -14.25 1.96 6.53
C GLY A 17 -13.96 0.45 6.57
N HIS A 18 -12.78 0.02 6.11
CA HIS A 18 -12.33 -1.36 6.14
C HIS A 18 -11.81 -1.73 7.52
N ASP A 19 -12.03 -2.97 7.96
CA ASP A 19 -11.54 -3.45 9.25
C ASP A 19 -10.04 -3.74 9.18
N ILE A 20 -9.24 -2.76 9.56
CA ILE A 20 -7.78 -2.84 9.56
C ILE A 20 -7.28 -2.76 11.00
N ALA A 21 -6.59 -3.79 11.46
CA ALA A 21 -6.05 -3.85 12.81
C ALA A 21 -4.64 -4.46 12.84
N ILE A 22 -3.84 -4.03 13.80
CA ILE A 22 -2.54 -4.69 14.06
C ILE A 22 -2.80 -6.06 14.68
N SER A 23 -2.29 -7.11 14.05
CA SER A 23 -2.43 -8.48 14.52
C SER A 23 -1.09 -9.22 14.57
N LYS A 24 -0.96 -10.10 15.57
CA LYS A 24 0.14 -11.08 15.65
C LYS A 24 -0.32 -12.47 15.22
N GLN A 25 -1.62 -12.64 15.01
CA GLN A 25 -2.22 -13.92 14.62
C GLN A 25 -2.75 -13.80 13.20
N ASN A 26 -2.20 -14.60 12.29
CA ASN A 26 -2.57 -14.65 10.88
C ASN A 26 -2.72 -13.26 10.23
N PRO A 27 -1.68 -12.39 10.31
CA PRO A 27 -1.71 -11.13 9.59
C PRO A 27 -1.68 -11.42 8.09
N ASN A 28 -2.36 -10.61 7.31
CA ASN A 28 -2.34 -10.67 5.84
C ASN A 28 -1.68 -9.44 5.20
N PHE A 29 -1.17 -8.52 6.02
CA PHE A 29 -0.32 -7.43 5.59
C PHE A 29 0.90 -7.35 6.52
N HIS A 30 2.08 -7.53 5.94
CA HIS A 30 3.34 -7.58 6.66
C HIS A 30 4.18 -6.35 6.36
N VAL A 31 4.70 -5.70 7.40
CA VAL A 31 5.58 -4.52 7.26
C VAL A 31 6.95 -4.87 7.83
N PHE A 32 7.95 -4.94 6.95
CA PHE A 32 9.34 -5.22 7.31
C PHE A 32 10.17 -3.94 7.28
N PHE A 33 10.86 -3.69 8.39
CA PHE A 33 11.94 -2.71 8.46
C PHE A 33 13.25 -3.46 8.35
N MET A 34 14.00 -3.24 7.27
CA MET A 34 15.21 -4.00 6.97
C MET A 34 16.39 -3.08 6.65
N GLY A 35 17.55 -3.45 7.17
CA GLY A 35 18.84 -2.96 6.70
C GLY A 35 19.38 -3.82 5.54
N GLU A 36 20.49 -3.39 4.96
CA GLU A 36 21.14 -4.13 3.87
C GLU A 36 21.56 -5.53 4.29
N ASP A 37 21.97 -5.73 5.55
CA ASP A 37 22.44 -7.00 6.08
C ASP A 37 21.32 -7.99 6.42
N ASP A 38 20.06 -7.53 6.44
CA ASP A 38 18.88 -8.36 6.80
C ASP A 38 18.31 -9.12 5.59
N ARG A 39 18.87 -8.95 4.40
CA ARG A 39 18.29 -9.40 3.13
C ARG A 39 18.00 -10.91 3.08
N GLU A 40 18.94 -11.75 3.50
CA GLU A 40 18.76 -13.21 3.49
C GLU A 40 17.65 -13.64 4.45
N GLN A 41 17.60 -13.03 5.63
CA GLN A 41 16.56 -13.28 6.61
C GLN A 41 15.18 -12.86 6.08
N LEU A 42 15.12 -11.71 5.41
CA LEU A 42 13.88 -11.24 4.78
C LEU A 42 13.38 -12.23 3.75
N ILE A 43 14.24 -12.70 2.82
CA ILE A 43 13.86 -13.66 1.78
C ILE A 43 13.27 -14.92 2.41
N SER A 44 13.92 -15.45 3.45
CA SER A 44 13.42 -16.61 4.18
C SER A 44 12.01 -16.36 4.76
N ARG A 45 11.79 -15.17 5.35
CA ARG A 45 10.48 -14.81 5.91
C ARG A 45 9.42 -14.62 4.82
N VAL A 46 9.78 -14.02 3.69
CA VAL A 46 8.86 -13.86 2.55
C VAL A 46 8.43 -15.23 2.00
N GLN A 47 9.34 -16.19 1.91
CA GLN A 47 9.01 -17.55 1.47
C GLN A 47 8.12 -18.32 2.46
N GLU A 48 8.24 -18.04 3.76
CA GLU A 48 7.33 -18.59 4.77
C GLU A 48 5.91 -18.02 4.65
N ILE A 49 5.77 -16.71 4.37
CA ILE A 49 4.49 -16.04 4.20
C ILE A 49 3.83 -16.42 2.89
N ILE A 50 4.61 -16.49 1.81
CA ILE A 50 4.14 -16.81 0.45
C ILE A 50 4.87 -18.07 -0.04
N PRO A 51 4.44 -19.27 0.38
CA PRO A 51 5.17 -20.51 0.07
C PRO A 51 5.34 -20.81 -1.42
N ASN A 52 4.47 -20.25 -2.27
CA ASN A 52 4.51 -20.43 -3.73
C ASN A 52 4.98 -19.17 -4.46
N ILE A 53 5.69 -18.28 -3.79
CA ILE A 53 6.25 -17.09 -4.44
C ILE A 53 7.14 -17.49 -5.61
N ASN A 54 6.94 -16.85 -6.75
CA ASN A 54 7.71 -17.17 -7.94
C ASN A 54 9.15 -16.62 -7.86
N GLN A 55 10.07 -17.27 -8.59
CA GLN A 55 11.48 -16.92 -8.58
C GLN A 55 11.75 -15.47 -9.06
N ALA A 56 10.92 -14.94 -9.95
CA ALA A 56 11.07 -13.57 -10.41
C ALA A 56 10.81 -12.56 -9.28
N SER A 57 9.78 -12.80 -8.46
CA SER A 57 9.50 -11.98 -7.28
C SER A 57 10.62 -12.10 -6.23
N ILE A 58 11.15 -13.29 -5.98
CA ILE A 58 12.31 -13.49 -5.08
C ILE A 58 13.52 -12.68 -5.58
N ALA A 59 13.80 -12.75 -6.89
CA ALA A 59 14.94 -12.05 -7.48
C ALA A 59 14.87 -10.52 -7.29
N ILE A 60 13.68 -9.93 -7.13
CA ILE A 60 13.54 -8.51 -6.79
C ILE A 60 14.05 -8.25 -5.37
N PHE A 61 13.67 -9.10 -4.40
CA PHE A 61 14.19 -8.99 -3.03
C PHE A 61 15.70 -9.20 -2.96
N GLU A 62 16.24 -10.16 -3.72
CA GLU A 62 17.67 -10.45 -3.80
C GLU A 62 18.48 -9.28 -4.35
N LYS A 63 17.94 -8.57 -5.34
CA LYS A 63 18.63 -7.55 -6.13
C LYS A 63 18.13 -6.13 -5.88
N LEU A 64 17.37 -5.91 -4.81
CA LEU A 64 16.77 -4.61 -4.51
C LEU A 64 17.85 -3.50 -4.48
N PRO A 65 17.83 -2.55 -5.44
CA PRO A 65 18.82 -1.47 -5.48
C PRO A 65 18.68 -0.55 -4.28
N ARG A 66 19.78 0.08 -3.88
CA ARG A 66 19.77 1.08 -2.78
C ARG A 66 18.96 2.33 -3.11
N SER A 67 18.73 2.60 -4.38
CA SER A 67 17.87 3.70 -4.84
C SER A 67 16.38 3.47 -4.59
N ILE A 68 15.96 2.22 -4.32
CA ILE A 68 14.59 1.93 -3.89
C ILE A 68 14.53 2.05 -2.38
N HIS A 69 13.82 3.04 -1.90
CA HIS A 69 13.70 3.38 -0.49
C HIS A 69 12.72 2.49 0.24
N CYS A 70 11.63 2.15 -0.41
CA CYS A 70 10.58 1.25 0.02
C CYS A 70 9.86 0.65 -1.17
N LEU A 71 9.06 -0.35 -0.92
CA LEU A 71 8.17 -0.94 -1.92
C LEU A 71 7.13 -1.84 -1.24
N VAL A 72 5.99 -2.04 -1.89
CA VAL A 72 5.00 -3.02 -1.49
C VAL A 72 4.76 -4.05 -2.60
N PHE A 73 4.62 -5.31 -2.19
CA PHE A 73 4.10 -6.39 -3.02
C PHE A 73 2.74 -6.78 -2.48
N ALA A 74 1.75 -6.86 -3.36
CA ALA A 74 0.45 -7.41 -3.04
C ALA A 74 0.19 -8.64 -3.91
N PHE A 75 -0.40 -9.66 -3.28
CA PHE A 75 -0.64 -10.96 -3.88
C PHE A 75 -2.13 -11.28 -3.85
N SER A 76 -2.62 -11.87 -4.93
CA SER A 76 -3.95 -12.45 -5.03
C SER A 76 -3.86 -13.96 -5.22
N ASP A 77 -4.86 -14.70 -4.78
CA ASP A 77 -4.98 -16.11 -5.09
C ASP A 77 -5.78 -16.36 -6.39
N ARG A 78 -5.92 -17.62 -6.79
CA ARG A 78 -6.62 -17.98 -8.02
C ARG A 78 -8.13 -17.75 -7.96
N GLU A 79 -8.72 -17.81 -6.78
CA GLU A 79 -10.15 -17.68 -6.56
C GLU A 79 -10.54 -16.21 -6.45
N ARG A 80 -9.67 -15.39 -5.85
CA ARG A 80 -9.85 -13.94 -5.61
C ARG A 80 -8.84 -13.10 -6.39
N ARG A 81 -8.71 -13.36 -7.67
CA ARG A 81 -7.68 -12.73 -8.53
C ARG A 81 -7.76 -11.20 -8.67
N PHE A 82 -8.86 -10.59 -8.26
CA PHE A 82 -9.05 -9.14 -8.26
C PHE A 82 -9.00 -8.53 -6.85
N GLU A 83 -8.66 -9.33 -5.84
CA GLU A 83 -8.52 -8.91 -4.45
C GLU A 83 -7.14 -9.28 -3.95
N TYR A 84 -6.53 -8.39 -3.18
CA TYR A 84 -5.29 -8.73 -2.49
C TYR A 84 -5.60 -9.62 -1.28
N THR A 85 -4.94 -10.74 -1.19
CA THR A 85 -5.08 -11.69 -0.09
C THR A 85 -3.93 -11.58 0.90
N GLU A 86 -2.75 -11.17 0.41
CA GLU A 86 -1.54 -10.94 1.18
C GLU A 86 -0.82 -9.70 0.65
N ALA A 87 -0.18 -8.93 1.52
CA ALA A 87 0.71 -7.85 1.14
C ALA A 87 1.97 -7.82 2.01
N ILE A 88 3.08 -7.41 1.40
CA ILE A 88 4.39 -7.27 2.06
C ILE A 88 4.97 -5.92 1.69
N ALA A 89 5.05 -5.01 2.66
CA ALA A 89 5.75 -3.74 2.53
C ALA A 89 7.18 -3.86 3.10
N LEU A 90 8.14 -3.36 2.35
CA LEU A 90 9.54 -3.25 2.76
C LEU A 90 9.91 -1.79 2.92
N ILE A 91 10.50 -1.46 4.05
CA ILE A 91 10.96 -0.11 4.37
C ILE A 91 12.41 -0.22 4.85
N ARG A 92 13.31 0.56 4.27
CA ARG A 92 14.70 0.56 4.71
C ARG A 92 14.84 1.20 6.07
N SER A 93 15.44 0.46 7.02
CA SER A 93 15.63 0.90 8.41
C SER A 93 16.71 1.96 8.57
N GLU A 94 17.66 2.06 7.61
CA GLU A 94 18.74 3.04 7.60
C GLU A 94 18.32 4.45 7.18
N HIS A 95 17.09 4.64 6.68
CA HIS A 95 16.60 5.96 6.28
C HIS A 95 16.25 6.85 7.46
N PRO A 96 16.37 8.19 7.30
CA PRO A 96 15.89 9.15 8.29
C PRO A 96 14.39 8.98 8.59
N ASP A 97 13.99 9.38 9.80
CA ASP A 97 12.60 9.21 10.30
C ASP A 97 11.52 9.73 9.34
N LEU A 98 11.76 10.87 8.68
CA LEU A 98 10.81 11.44 7.73
C LEU A 98 10.64 10.55 6.50
N MET A 99 11.73 10.01 5.95
CA MET A 99 11.69 9.09 4.82
C MET A 99 11.01 7.77 5.20
N GLN A 100 11.33 7.20 6.38
CA GLN A 100 10.62 6.02 6.87
C GLN A 100 9.13 6.28 7.05
N LYS A 101 8.74 7.48 7.52
CA LYS A 101 7.34 7.86 7.66
C LYS A 101 6.66 8.00 6.29
N SER A 102 7.33 8.60 5.31
CA SER A 102 6.85 8.68 3.93
C SER A 102 6.58 7.29 3.38
N CYS A 103 7.55 6.40 3.45
CA CYS A 103 7.42 5.00 3.05
C CYS A 103 6.25 4.27 3.75
N ILE A 104 6.05 4.48 5.06
CA ILE A 104 4.91 3.88 5.76
C ILE A 104 3.59 4.37 5.17
N HIS A 105 3.47 5.68 4.90
CA HIS A 105 2.25 6.26 4.37
C HIS A 105 1.96 5.79 2.95
N GLU A 106 2.96 5.72 2.12
CA GLU A 106 2.87 5.33 0.73
C GLU A 106 2.57 3.83 0.58
N GLU A 107 3.45 2.98 1.10
CA GLU A 107 3.39 1.54 0.87
C GLU A 107 2.17 0.88 1.53
N LEU A 108 1.73 1.36 2.70
CA LEU A 108 0.52 0.83 3.31
C LEU A 108 -0.74 1.22 2.52
N ALA A 109 -0.80 2.43 1.97
CA ALA A 109 -1.92 2.85 1.16
C ALA A 109 -1.92 2.17 -0.22
N GLN A 110 -0.76 2.02 -0.87
CA GLN A 110 -0.63 1.26 -2.12
C GLN A 110 -1.01 -0.21 -1.92
N GLY A 111 -0.58 -0.81 -0.82
CA GLY A 111 -0.94 -2.19 -0.47
C GLY A 111 -2.44 -2.41 -0.19
N LEU A 112 -3.20 -1.35 0.04
CA LEU A 112 -4.66 -1.39 0.11
C LEU A 112 -5.35 -1.28 -1.26
N GLY A 113 -4.59 -1.11 -2.35
CA GLY A 113 -5.12 -1.16 -3.72
C GLY A 113 -4.85 0.05 -4.61
N LEU A 114 -4.24 1.13 -4.09
CA LEU A 114 -3.76 2.25 -4.92
C LEU A 114 -2.35 1.95 -5.45
N ALA A 115 -2.21 0.89 -6.23
CA ALA A 115 -0.96 0.22 -6.54
C ALA A 115 0.00 0.98 -7.47
N ASN A 116 -0.40 2.11 -8.07
CA ASN A 116 0.38 2.79 -9.09
C ASN A 116 0.49 4.29 -8.80
N ASP A 117 1.69 4.82 -9.06
CA ASP A 117 1.93 6.24 -9.05
C ASP A 117 1.48 6.89 -10.36
N SER A 118 1.21 8.19 -10.29
CA SER A 118 0.80 8.96 -11.44
C SER A 118 1.35 10.40 -11.38
N PRO A 119 2.07 10.86 -12.41
CA PRO A 119 2.55 12.24 -12.48
C PRO A 119 1.43 13.27 -12.53
N TYR A 120 0.19 12.83 -12.72
CA TYR A 120 -1.01 13.69 -12.75
C TYR A 120 -1.72 13.77 -11.39
N ALA A 121 -1.37 12.92 -10.43
CA ALA A 121 -1.92 12.95 -9.07
C ALA A 121 -1.27 14.10 -8.28
N ARG A 122 -1.94 15.25 -8.18
CA ARG A 122 -1.46 16.43 -7.43
C ARG A 122 -2.60 17.13 -6.71
N PRO A 123 -2.42 17.48 -5.42
CA PRO A 123 -1.32 17.10 -4.51
C PRO A 123 -1.46 15.65 -4.03
N SER A 124 -0.44 14.83 -4.13
CA SER A 124 -0.51 13.40 -3.80
C SER A 124 0.85 12.82 -3.42
N ILE A 125 0.86 11.89 -2.46
CA ILE A 125 2.03 11.08 -2.14
C ILE A 125 2.34 10.07 -3.27
N PHE A 126 1.38 9.77 -4.14
CA PHE A 126 1.50 8.84 -5.28
C PHE A 126 1.93 9.54 -6.57
N ASN A 127 2.79 10.53 -6.48
CA ASN A 127 3.23 11.34 -7.63
C ASN A 127 4.67 11.10 -8.06
N ASP A 128 5.50 10.37 -7.32
CA ASP A 128 6.93 10.16 -7.56
C ASP A 128 7.82 11.42 -7.55
N ASP A 129 7.30 12.55 -7.08
CA ASP A 129 8.06 13.81 -7.07
C ASP A 129 8.56 14.24 -5.69
N ASP A 130 8.38 13.39 -4.67
CA ASP A 130 8.76 13.61 -3.26
C ASP A 130 8.25 14.94 -2.65
N GLU A 131 7.21 15.55 -3.26
CA GLU A 131 6.65 16.81 -2.77
C GLU A 131 5.93 16.64 -1.43
N PHE A 132 5.31 15.47 -1.21
CA PHE A 132 4.53 15.16 -0.01
C PHE A 132 5.08 13.92 0.68
N ALA A 133 5.47 14.07 1.94
CA ALA A 133 5.97 12.96 2.77
C ALA A 133 4.86 12.19 3.50
N THR A 134 3.60 12.62 3.42
CA THR A 134 2.48 11.95 4.10
C THR A 134 1.21 12.06 3.27
N LEU A 135 0.30 11.11 3.49
CA LEU A 135 -0.99 11.06 2.82
C LEU A 135 -1.70 12.42 2.83
N THR A 136 -2.03 12.93 1.66
CA THR A 136 -2.74 14.19 1.47
C THR A 136 -4.26 14.00 1.61
N ARG A 137 -5.02 15.11 1.63
CA ARG A 137 -6.50 15.01 1.59
C ARG A 137 -6.99 14.36 0.30
N GLN A 138 -6.32 14.61 -0.83
CA GLN A 138 -6.67 14.00 -2.11
C GLN A 138 -6.49 12.48 -2.07
N ASP A 139 -5.40 12.00 -1.48
CA ASP A 139 -5.13 10.57 -1.32
C ASP A 139 -6.16 9.89 -0.41
N GLU A 140 -6.59 10.57 0.65
CA GLU A 140 -7.70 10.08 1.50
C GLU A 140 -8.99 9.93 0.70
N LEU A 141 -9.29 10.86 -0.21
CA LEU A 141 -10.45 10.74 -1.08
C LEU A 141 -10.33 9.57 -2.06
N PHE A 142 -9.13 9.32 -2.60
CA PHE A 142 -8.88 8.16 -3.45
C PHE A 142 -9.13 6.85 -2.70
N LEU A 143 -8.58 6.71 -1.49
CA LEU A 143 -8.82 5.53 -0.65
C LEU A 143 -10.30 5.38 -0.29
N LYS A 144 -10.97 6.48 0.07
CA LYS A 144 -12.40 6.48 0.39
C LYS A 144 -13.26 6.09 -0.81
N MET A 145 -12.88 6.51 -2.02
CA MET A 145 -13.56 6.10 -3.26
C MET A 145 -13.31 4.63 -3.54
N LEU A 146 -12.05 4.17 -3.47
CA LEU A 146 -11.68 2.78 -3.75
C LEU A 146 -12.48 1.79 -2.89
N TYR A 147 -12.72 2.12 -1.63
CA TYR A 147 -13.48 1.30 -0.68
C TYR A 147 -14.97 1.63 -0.62
N HIS A 148 -15.46 2.44 -1.57
CA HIS A 148 -16.89 2.76 -1.60
C HIS A 148 -17.72 1.54 -2.03
N PRO A 149 -18.87 1.24 -1.37
CA PRO A 149 -19.67 0.05 -1.66
C PRO A 149 -20.16 -0.09 -3.11
N GLU A 150 -20.26 1.01 -3.86
CA GLU A 150 -20.64 0.97 -5.28
C GLU A 150 -19.49 0.49 -6.18
N LEU A 151 -18.23 0.47 -5.71
CA LEU A 151 -17.08 -0.05 -6.45
C LEU A 151 -16.77 -1.46 -5.96
N GLN A 152 -16.58 -2.38 -6.89
CA GLN A 152 -16.33 -3.79 -6.59
C GLN A 152 -15.08 -4.29 -7.31
N PRO A 153 -14.30 -5.20 -6.68
CA PRO A 153 -13.18 -5.83 -7.34
C PRO A 153 -13.57 -6.47 -8.68
N GLY A 154 -12.75 -6.29 -9.70
CA GLY A 154 -12.98 -6.83 -11.04
C GLY A 154 -13.87 -5.96 -11.94
N MET A 155 -14.35 -4.81 -11.49
CA MET A 155 -15.00 -3.84 -12.39
C MET A 155 -14.05 -3.38 -13.48
N THR A 156 -14.58 -3.19 -14.70
CA THR A 156 -13.86 -2.57 -15.82
C THR A 156 -13.93 -1.05 -15.73
N ILE A 157 -13.08 -0.36 -16.48
CA ILE A 157 -13.12 1.11 -16.57
C ILE A 157 -14.52 1.60 -16.98
N GLU A 158 -15.15 0.94 -17.96
CA GLU A 158 -16.46 1.33 -18.47
C GLU A 158 -17.55 1.28 -17.40
N THR A 159 -17.46 0.35 -16.44
CA THR A 159 -18.42 0.20 -15.36
C THR A 159 -18.08 1.04 -14.14
N ALA A 160 -16.80 1.26 -13.87
CA ALA A 160 -16.32 2.01 -12.70
C ALA A 160 -16.32 3.54 -12.92
N ASP A 161 -15.94 4.04 -14.13
CA ASP A 161 -15.77 5.47 -14.39
C ASP A 161 -17.01 6.32 -14.05
N PRO A 162 -18.25 5.95 -14.42
CA PRO A 162 -19.43 6.74 -14.06
C PRO A 162 -19.61 6.86 -12.53
N ILE A 163 -19.30 5.80 -11.80
CA ILE A 163 -19.39 5.76 -10.33
C ILE A 163 -18.32 6.65 -9.72
N VAL A 164 -17.07 6.51 -10.17
CA VAL A 164 -15.94 7.32 -9.69
C VAL A 164 -16.18 8.80 -9.90
N ARG A 165 -16.69 9.22 -11.08
CA ARG A 165 -17.02 10.64 -11.35
C ARG A 165 -18.10 11.17 -10.41
N LYS A 166 -19.18 10.42 -10.22
CA LYS A 166 -20.26 10.76 -9.27
C LYS A 166 -19.71 10.93 -7.85
N LEU A 167 -18.86 10.00 -7.39
CA LEU A 167 -18.26 10.06 -6.06
C LEU A 167 -17.29 11.23 -5.91
N ALA A 168 -16.47 11.49 -6.92
CA ALA A 168 -15.54 12.61 -6.92
C ALA A 168 -16.27 13.95 -6.79
N GLU A 169 -17.35 14.15 -7.55
CA GLU A 169 -18.18 15.37 -7.45
C GLU A 169 -18.80 15.51 -6.04
N ALA A 170 -19.34 14.43 -5.48
CA ALA A 170 -19.92 14.43 -4.15
C ALA A 170 -18.89 14.73 -3.05
N PHE A 171 -17.68 14.16 -3.13
CA PHE A 171 -16.64 14.36 -2.12
C PHE A 171 -15.96 15.74 -2.18
N VAL A 172 -15.87 16.33 -3.38
CA VAL A 172 -15.34 17.71 -3.53
C VAL A 172 -16.33 18.73 -2.98
N GLN A 173 -17.64 18.50 -3.07
CA GLN A 173 -18.67 19.39 -2.57
C GLN A 173 -18.95 19.23 -1.07
N ALA A 174 -18.50 18.13 -0.46
CA ALA A 174 -18.66 17.93 0.98
C ALA A 174 -17.72 18.83 1.77
N PRO A 175 -18.21 19.61 2.77
CA PRO A 175 -17.43 20.55 3.58
C PRO A 175 -16.37 19.85 4.44
#